data_d37b5c2dfe3c35db88bf52979c763a86
#
_entry.id   d37b5c2dfe3c35db88bf52979c763a86
#
_cell.length_a   1.000
_cell.length_b   1.000
_cell.length_c   1.000
_cell.angle_alpha   90.00
_cell.angle_beta   90.00
_cell.angle_gamma   90.00
#
_symmetry.space_group_name_H-M   'P 1'
#
loop_
_entity.id
_entity.type
_entity.pdbx_description
1 polymer ?
#
loop_
_entity_poly.entity_id
_entity_poly.type
_entity_poly.pdbx_seq_one_letter_code
_entity_poly.pdbx_strand_id
1 'polypeptide(L)'
;MPIRCKVFYGLTKEDEATLFAIRTGNATCLTAGERLRANLVAENPDALYFVGITSNAGVEFAYDGIRAPWKIYCIETAYELYKQYGCERYIEMLNIINEAWRGNVDAYLAGVIRGVTRFISVYEGEYSRERLVQQLARTHPKTITQLAQKDTGSSANRHMRQILRIYNGASREMSLPLKN
;
A
#
# COMPACT_ATOMS: atom_id res chain seq x y z
N MET A 1 8.61 -40.14 22.13
CA MET A 1 9.16 -38.89 22.75
C MET A 1 7.97 -38.02 23.18
N PRO A 2 7.80 -37.65 24.47
CA PRO A 2 6.68 -36.81 24.87
C PRO A 2 6.85 -35.39 24.34
N ILE A 3 5.79 -34.89 23.72
CA ILE A 3 5.74 -33.49 23.20
C ILE A 3 5.29 -32.61 24.38
N ARG A 4 6.08 -31.60 24.71
CA ARG A 4 5.67 -30.57 25.67
C ARG A 4 4.70 -29.60 25.00
N CYS A 5 3.47 -29.52 25.47
CA CYS A 5 2.51 -28.51 25.02
C CYS A 5 2.08 -27.63 26.20
N LYS A 6 1.79 -26.35 25.90
CA LYS A 6 1.12 -25.43 26.82
C LYS A 6 -0.37 -25.44 26.48
N VAL A 7 -1.20 -25.72 27.43
CA VAL A 7 -2.66 -25.67 27.29
C VAL A 7 -3.14 -24.42 28.06
N PHE A 8 -3.95 -23.62 27.41
CA PHE A 8 -4.59 -22.44 28.00
C PHE A 8 -6.08 -22.73 28.13
N TYR A 9 -6.68 -22.38 29.25
CA TYR A 9 -8.10 -22.57 29.52
C TYR A 9 -8.80 -21.24 29.66
N GLY A 10 -10.09 -21.17 29.27
CA GLY A 10 -10.92 -19.97 29.46
C GLY A 10 -10.59 -18.79 28.54
N LEU A 11 -9.90 -19.03 27.43
CA LEU A 11 -9.64 -18.01 26.43
C LEU A 11 -10.90 -17.69 25.64
N THR A 12 -11.10 -16.41 25.35
CA THR A 12 -12.05 -15.97 24.33
C THR A 12 -11.47 -16.19 22.93
N LYS A 13 -12.28 -16.09 21.88
CA LYS A 13 -11.79 -16.15 20.49
C LYS A 13 -10.78 -15.04 20.19
N GLU A 14 -10.96 -13.88 20.80
CA GLU A 14 -10.06 -12.72 20.70
C GLU A 14 -8.71 -12.99 21.34
N ASP A 15 -8.72 -13.63 22.53
CA ASP A 15 -7.49 -14.05 23.23
C ASP A 15 -6.73 -15.11 22.43
N GLU A 16 -7.43 -16.09 21.86
CA GLU A 16 -6.84 -17.12 21.00
C GLU A 16 -6.21 -16.50 19.75
N ALA A 17 -6.91 -15.59 19.07
CA ALA A 17 -6.39 -14.88 17.89
C ALA A 17 -5.17 -14.02 18.23
N THR A 18 -5.18 -13.36 19.39
CA THR A 18 -4.05 -12.57 19.89
C THR A 18 -2.84 -13.44 20.19
N LEU A 19 -3.03 -14.55 20.93
CA LEU A 19 -1.96 -15.51 21.21
C LEU A 19 -1.40 -16.16 19.96
N PHE A 20 -2.26 -16.47 18.98
CA PHE A 20 -1.84 -16.98 17.69
C PHE A 20 -0.98 -15.96 16.95
N ALA A 21 -1.41 -14.69 16.88
CA ALA A 21 -0.66 -13.61 16.25
C ALA A 21 0.71 -13.37 16.90
N ILE A 22 0.79 -13.42 18.24
CA ILE A 22 2.05 -13.25 19.00
C ILE A 22 2.99 -14.44 18.79
N ARG A 23 2.48 -15.68 18.84
CA ARG A 23 3.32 -16.89 18.76
C ARG A 23 3.81 -17.20 17.35
N THR A 24 2.98 -16.98 16.34
CA THR A 24 3.35 -17.24 14.96
C THR A 24 4.28 -16.18 14.41
N GLY A 25 4.32 -14.99 15.00
CA GLY A 25 5.35 -13.98 14.71
C GLY A 25 6.79 -14.46 14.97
N ASN A 26 6.97 -15.53 15.78
CA ASN A 26 8.28 -16.07 16.15
C ASN A 26 8.61 -17.45 15.56
N ALA A 27 7.63 -18.20 15.01
CA ALA A 27 7.85 -19.60 14.63
C ALA A 27 7.57 -19.93 13.15
N THR A 28 6.69 -19.20 12.49
CA THR A 28 6.44 -19.31 11.06
C THR A 28 6.07 -17.91 10.56
N CYS A 29 6.75 -17.41 9.54
CA CYS A 29 6.43 -16.10 8.98
C CYS A 29 5.02 -16.11 8.41
N LEU A 30 4.03 -15.67 9.20
CA LEU A 30 2.70 -15.39 8.69
C LEU A 30 2.80 -14.39 7.54
N THR A 31 2.07 -14.63 6.49
CA THR A 31 1.91 -13.64 5.43
C THR A 31 1.24 -12.38 6.00
N ALA A 32 1.45 -11.24 5.36
CA ALA A 32 0.80 -9.99 5.77
C ALA A 32 -0.74 -10.11 5.77
N GLY A 33 -1.30 -10.89 4.85
CA GLY A 33 -2.73 -11.18 4.79
C GLY A 33 -3.24 -11.96 6.00
N GLU A 34 -2.50 -12.98 6.42
CA GLU A 34 -2.85 -13.79 7.61
C GLU A 34 -2.74 -12.96 8.88
N ARG A 35 -1.68 -12.15 9.03
CA ARG A 35 -1.54 -11.22 10.16
C ARG A 35 -2.69 -10.21 10.23
N LEU A 36 -3.07 -9.62 9.09
CA LEU A 36 -4.18 -8.68 9.07
C LEU A 36 -5.50 -9.36 9.44
N ARG A 37 -5.78 -10.57 8.92
CA ARG A 37 -6.96 -11.36 9.33
C ARG A 37 -6.98 -11.66 10.83
N ALA A 38 -5.86 -12.08 11.41
CA ALA A 38 -5.76 -12.34 12.84
C ALA A 38 -6.05 -11.09 13.67
N ASN A 39 -5.52 -9.92 13.25
CA ASN A 39 -5.79 -8.65 13.90
C ASN A 39 -7.27 -8.22 13.78
N LEU A 40 -7.93 -8.53 12.68
CA LEU A 40 -9.37 -8.25 12.52
C LEU A 40 -10.22 -9.14 13.43
N VAL A 41 -9.88 -10.45 13.55
CA VAL A 41 -10.55 -11.38 14.48
C VAL A 41 -10.32 -10.97 15.92
N ALA A 42 -9.13 -10.44 16.24
CA ALA A 42 -8.81 -9.90 17.57
C ALA A 42 -9.41 -8.50 17.81
N GLU A 43 -10.25 -8.00 16.91
CA GLU A 43 -10.89 -6.68 16.98
C GLU A 43 -9.91 -5.53 17.21
N ASN A 44 -8.69 -5.65 16.69
CA ASN A 44 -7.67 -4.62 16.81
C ASN A 44 -8.17 -3.31 16.17
N PRO A 45 -8.31 -2.20 16.94
CA PRO A 45 -8.94 -0.97 16.43
C PRO A 45 -8.19 -0.36 15.25
N ASP A 46 -6.86 -0.42 15.22
CA ASP A 46 -6.03 0.13 14.15
C ASP A 46 -6.20 -0.69 12.85
N ALA A 47 -6.30 -2.02 12.96
CA ALA A 47 -6.55 -2.90 11.83
C ALA A 47 -7.97 -2.70 11.25
N LEU A 48 -8.98 -2.59 12.12
CA LEU A 48 -10.36 -2.31 11.71
C LEU A 48 -10.46 -0.95 11.00
N TYR A 49 -9.83 0.08 11.55
CA TYR A 49 -9.81 1.40 10.94
C TYR A 49 -9.10 1.39 9.59
N PHE A 50 -7.91 0.79 9.50
CA PHE A 50 -7.15 0.66 8.26
C PHE A 50 -7.93 -0.05 7.15
N VAL A 51 -8.59 -1.17 7.47
CA VAL A 51 -9.45 -1.88 6.51
C VAL A 51 -10.66 -1.03 6.13
N GLY A 52 -11.29 -0.39 7.10
CA GLY A 52 -12.46 0.47 6.88
C GLY A 52 -12.17 1.62 5.92
N ILE A 53 -11.09 2.38 6.13
CA ILE A 53 -10.73 3.49 5.23
C ILE A 53 -10.35 3.01 3.82
N THR A 54 -9.72 1.82 3.71
CA THR A 54 -9.39 1.23 2.41
C THR A 54 -10.65 0.82 1.65
N SER A 55 -11.60 0.16 2.34
CA SER A 55 -12.88 -0.23 1.75
C SER A 55 -13.73 0.99 1.36
N ASN A 56 -13.74 2.04 2.17
CA ASN A 56 -14.44 3.29 1.86
C ASN A 56 -13.87 3.99 0.60
N ALA A 57 -12.58 3.79 0.32
CA ALA A 57 -11.96 4.23 -0.92
C ALA A 57 -12.27 3.31 -2.13
N GLY A 58 -13.13 2.30 -1.98
CA GLY A 58 -13.52 1.37 -3.04
C GLY A 58 -12.47 0.30 -3.35
N VAL A 59 -11.59 0.00 -2.41
CA VAL A 59 -10.49 -0.96 -2.57
C VAL A 59 -10.54 -2.00 -1.46
N GLU A 60 -10.27 -3.26 -1.80
CA GLU A 60 -10.19 -4.37 -0.86
C GLU A 60 -8.75 -4.90 -0.72
N PHE A 61 -8.53 -5.74 0.29
CA PHE A 61 -7.27 -6.47 0.42
C PHE A 61 -7.34 -7.87 -0.21
N ALA A 62 -6.33 -8.22 -0.99
CA ALA A 62 -6.11 -9.57 -1.48
C ALA A 62 -5.34 -10.37 -0.42
N TYR A 63 -6.05 -10.95 0.53
CA TYR A 63 -5.45 -11.69 1.66
C TYR A 63 -4.70 -12.97 1.24
N ASP A 64 -5.00 -13.48 0.05
CA ASP A 64 -4.33 -14.61 -0.60
C ASP A 64 -3.07 -14.21 -1.38
N GLY A 65 -2.79 -12.90 -1.46
CA GLY A 65 -1.67 -12.34 -2.22
C GLY A 65 -1.87 -12.33 -3.73
N ILE A 66 -3.06 -12.72 -4.23
CA ILE A 66 -3.36 -12.78 -5.67
C ILE A 66 -3.80 -11.40 -6.17
N ARG A 67 -3.18 -10.95 -7.26
CA ARG A 67 -3.55 -9.69 -7.89
C ARG A 67 -4.93 -9.78 -8.52
N ALA A 68 -5.77 -8.80 -8.21
CA ALA A 68 -7.09 -8.68 -8.80
C ALA A 68 -7.47 -7.19 -8.96
N PRO A 69 -8.44 -6.86 -9.83
CA PRO A 69 -8.97 -5.51 -9.94
C PRO A 69 -9.45 -5.00 -8.58
N TRP A 70 -9.15 -3.74 -8.26
CA TRP A 70 -9.57 -3.07 -7.02
C TRP A 70 -9.08 -3.76 -5.72
N LYS A 71 -7.98 -4.54 -5.80
CA LYS A 71 -7.42 -5.24 -4.64
C LYS A 71 -5.94 -4.93 -4.42
N ILE A 72 -5.60 -4.62 -3.19
CA ILE A 72 -4.22 -4.45 -2.72
C ILE A 72 -3.72 -5.81 -2.25
N TYR A 73 -2.74 -6.37 -2.95
CA TYR A 73 -2.07 -7.62 -2.56
C TYR A 73 -0.81 -7.38 -1.70
N CYS A 74 -0.20 -6.20 -1.79
CA CYS A 74 0.99 -5.83 -1.01
C CYS A 74 0.60 -5.17 0.33
N ILE A 75 -0.13 -5.93 1.16
CA ILE A 75 -0.76 -5.46 2.41
C ILE A 75 0.25 -4.81 3.36
N GLU A 76 1.43 -5.44 3.56
CA GLU A 76 2.50 -4.89 4.42
C GLU A 76 2.90 -3.49 3.97
N THR A 77 3.16 -3.33 2.68
CA THR A 77 3.54 -2.02 2.12
C THR A 77 2.43 -0.97 2.31
N ALA A 78 1.17 -1.36 2.09
CA ALA A 78 0.04 -0.45 2.28
C ALA A 78 -0.08 -0.01 3.75
N TYR A 79 0.09 -0.95 4.69
CA TYR A 79 0.05 -0.67 6.11
C TYR A 79 1.21 0.22 6.57
N GLU A 80 2.44 -0.05 6.08
CA GLU A 80 3.61 0.82 6.30
C GLU A 80 3.34 2.26 5.86
N LEU A 81 2.77 2.45 4.66
CA LEU A 81 2.45 3.77 4.13
C LEU A 81 1.38 4.48 4.96
N TYR A 82 0.32 3.76 5.35
CA TYR A 82 -0.70 4.27 6.26
C TYR A 82 -0.09 4.74 7.59
N LYS A 83 0.79 3.94 8.20
CA LYS A 83 1.45 4.30 9.46
C LYS A 83 2.44 5.45 9.32
N GLN A 84 3.16 5.53 8.22
CA GLN A 84 4.20 6.53 7.99
C GLN A 84 3.64 7.90 7.59
N TYR A 85 2.62 7.92 6.72
CA TYR A 85 2.12 9.15 6.10
C TYR A 85 0.74 9.59 6.60
N GLY A 86 0.10 8.76 7.42
CA GLY A 86 -1.23 9.01 7.97
C GLY A 86 -2.37 8.68 7.01
N CYS A 87 -3.58 8.75 7.56
CA CYS A 87 -4.82 8.38 6.89
C CYS A 87 -5.08 9.22 5.63
N GLU A 88 -4.96 10.54 5.74
CA GLU A 88 -5.29 11.45 4.64
C GLU A 88 -4.46 11.19 3.39
N ARG A 89 -3.14 11.06 3.55
CA ARG A 89 -2.24 10.75 2.44
C ARG A 89 -2.46 9.37 1.84
N TYR A 90 -2.77 8.42 2.70
CA TYR A 90 -3.07 7.07 2.26
C TYR A 90 -4.35 7.04 1.42
N ILE A 91 -5.42 7.71 1.84
CA ILE A 91 -6.67 7.82 1.08
C ILE A 91 -6.45 8.61 -0.22
N GLU A 92 -5.71 9.72 -0.17
CA GLU A 92 -5.38 10.51 -1.37
C GLU A 92 -4.66 9.67 -2.42
N MET A 93 -3.68 8.87 -2.00
CA MET A 93 -2.97 7.92 -2.88
C MET A 93 -3.91 6.91 -3.51
N LEU A 94 -4.82 6.29 -2.72
CA LEU A 94 -5.82 5.34 -3.23
C LEU A 94 -6.73 5.98 -4.28
N ASN A 95 -7.24 7.18 -4.00
CA ASN A 95 -8.12 7.90 -4.91
C ASN A 95 -7.43 8.25 -6.24
N ILE A 96 -6.18 8.72 -6.19
CA ILE A 96 -5.38 9.00 -7.41
C ILE A 96 -5.19 7.72 -8.23
N ILE A 97 -4.83 6.62 -7.60
CA ILE A 97 -4.62 5.32 -8.26
C ILE A 97 -5.93 4.82 -8.90
N ASN A 98 -7.03 4.90 -8.16
CA ASN A 98 -8.35 4.48 -8.62
C ASN A 98 -8.81 5.26 -9.86
N GLU A 99 -8.65 6.56 -9.83
CA GLU A 99 -9.04 7.44 -10.94
C GLU A 99 -8.13 7.24 -12.16
N ALA A 100 -6.81 7.11 -11.94
CA ALA A 100 -5.87 6.94 -13.04
C ALA A 100 -6.02 5.60 -13.75
N TRP A 101 -6.17 4.50 -13.01
CA TRP A 101 -6.07 3.15 -13.61
C TRP A 101 -7.32 2.28 -13.49
N ARG A 102 -8.37 2.76 -12.87
CA ARG A 102 -9.74 2.19 -12.89
C ARG A 102 -9.80 0.66 -12.79
N GLY A 103 -9.21 0.10 -11.74
CA GLY A 103 -9.23 -1.35 -11.49
C GLY A 103 -8.22 -2.16 -12.30
N ASN A 104 -7.22 -1.55 -12.90
CA ASN A 104 -6.10 -2.28 -13.49
C ASN A 104 -5.42 -3.14 -12.41
N VAL A 105 -5.21 -4.43 -12.69
CA VAL A 105 -4.64 -5.41 -11.74
C VAL A 105 -3.23 -5.07 -11.26
N ASP A 106 -2.50 -4.25 -11.99
CA ASP A 106 -1.15 -3.80 -11.66
C ASP A 106 -1.12 -2.41 -11.00
N ALA A 107 -2.28 -1.78 -10.77
CA ALA A 107 -2.37 -0.44 -10.18
C ALA A 107 -1.76 -0.38 -8.78
N TYR A 108 -1.91 -1.45 -8.01
CA TYR A 108 -1.44 -1.54 -6.61
C TYR A 108 -0.11 -2.29 -6.46
N LEU A 109 0.79 -2.22 -7.46
CA LEU A 109 2.17 -2.69 -7.29
C LEU A 109 2.85 -1.93 -6.15
N ALA A 110 3.57 -2.63 -5.27
CA ALA A 110 4.20 -2.05 -4.08
C ALA A 110 5.08 -0.82 -4.40
N GLY A 111 5.82 -0.86 -5.51
CA GLY A 111 6.61 0.28 -5.96
C GLY A 111 5.76 1.46 -6.41
N VAL A 112 4.62 1.20 -7.08
CA VAL A 112 3.70 2.24 -7.55
C VAL A 112 3.07 2.97 -6.38
N ILE A 113 2.50 2.25 -5.39
CA ILE A 113 1.88 2.88 -4.22
C ILE A 113 2.90 3.68 -3.39
N ARG A 114 4.14 3.15 -3.21
CA ARG A 114 5.23 3.89 -2.56
C ARG A 114 5.61 5.16 -3.34
N GLY A 115 5.69 5.06 -4.66
CA GLY A 115 6.05 6.18 -5.52
C GLY A 115 5.01 7.29 -5.52
N VAL A 116 3.71 6.94 -5.66
CA VAL A 116 2.61 7.91 -5.62
C VAL A 116 2.53 8.58 -4.26
N THR A 117 2.58 7.80 -3.16
CA THR A 117 2.57 8.37 -1.80
C THR A 117 3.75 9.32 -1.58
N ARG A 118 4.96 8.92 -2.00
CA ARG A 118 6.15 9.77 -1.88
C ARG A 118 6.01 11.04 -2.72
N PHE A 119 5.47 10.96 -3.94
CA PHE A 119 5.26 12.11 -4.82
C PHE A 119 4.30 13.12 -4.18
N ILE A 120 3.11 12.70 -3.77
CA ILE A 120 2.11 13.60 -3.17
C ILE A 120 2.61 14.24 -1.86
N SER A 121 3.46 13.55 -1.11
CA SER A 121 4.05 14.08 0.12
C SER A 121 5.17 15.10 -0.15
N VAL A 122 6.02 14.84 -1.15
CA VAL A 122 7.17 15.73 -1.47
C VAL A 122 6.71 17.00 -2.17
N TYR A 123 5.67 16.92 -2.99
CA TYR A 123 5.14 18.04 -3.79
C TYR A 123 3.81 18.56 -3.26
N GLU A 124 3.54 18.38 -1.96
CA GLU A 124 2.34 18.89 -1.32
C GLU A 124 2.12 20.38 -1.60
N GLY A 125 0.93 20.74 -2.08
CA GLY A 125 0.57 22.11 -2.43
C GLY A 125 1.21 22.65 -3.72
N GLU A 126 2.08 21.86 -4.40
CA GLU A 126 2.78 22.31 -5.60
C GLU A 126 2.29 21.61 -6.88
N TYR A 127 1.60 20.46 -6.76
CA TYR A 127 1.12 19.72 -7.92
C TYR A 127 -0.39 19.88 -8.14
N SER A 128 -0.82 19.77 -9.40
CA SER A 128 -2.24 19.62 -9.73
C SER A 128 -2.60 18.15 -9.70
N ARG A 129 -3.61 17.80 -8.88
CA ARG A 129 -4.12 16.44 -8.75
C ARG A 129 -4.71 15.93 -10.07
N GLU A 130 -5.49 16.77 -10.74
CA GLU A 130 -6.12 16.44 -12.03
C GLU A 130 -5.06 16.11 -13.08
N ARG A 131 -4.00 16.93 -13.15
CA ARG A 131 -2.88 16.69 -14.06
C ARG A 131 -2.19 15.37 -13.75
N LEU A 132 -1.92 15.09 -12.46
CA LEU A 132 -1.28 13.84 -12.04
C LEU A 132 -2.09 12.62 -12.50
N VAL A 133 -3.39 12.61 -12.23
CA VAL A 133 -4.31 11.54 -12.65
C VAL A 133 -4.30 11.38 -14.18
N GLN A 134 -4.44 12.47 -14.94
CA GLN A 134 -4.43 12.43 -16.40
C GLN A 134 -3.12 11.88 -16.97
N GLN A 135 -1.99 12.28 -16.43
CA GLN A 135 -0.68 11.83 -16.91
C GLN A 135 -0.43 10.35 -16.53
N LEU A 136 -0.81 9.94 -15.31
CA LEU A 136 -0.71 8.54 -14.88
C LEU A 136 -1.61 7.63 -15.71
N ALA A 137 -2.83 8.05 -16.04
CA ALA A 137 -3.77 7.28 -16.87
C ALA A 137 -3.21 6.91 -18.26
N ARG A 138 -2.27 7.68 -18.78
CA ARG A 138 -1.61 7.44 -20.08
C ARG A 138 -0.48 6.43 -20.00
N THR A 139 -0.07 6.03 -18.79
CA THR A 139 1.09 5.16 -18.56
C THR A 139 0.66 3.92 -17.81
N HIS A 140 0.99 2.75 -18.32
CA HIS A 140 0.67 1.50 -17.63
C HIS A 140 1.50 1.37 -16.34
N PRO A 141 0.92 0.92 -15.18
CA PRO A 141 1.65 0.81 -13.90
C PRO A 141 2.93 -0.02 -13.97
N LYS A 142 2.93 -1.13 -14.72
CA LYS A 142 4.14 -1.95 -14.95
C LYS A 142 5.29 -1.17 -15.59
N THR A 143 4.97 -0.25 -16.51
CA THR A 143 6.00 0.56 -17.18
C THR A 143 6.72 1.45 -16.18
N ILE A 144 5.99 2.04 -15.23
CA ILE A 144 6.57 2.83 -14.13
C ILE A 144 7.56 1.99 -13.33
N THR A 145 7.17 0.76 -12.98
CA THR A 145 8.03 -0.18 -12.23
C THR A 145 9.26 -0.59 -13.03
N GLN A 146 9.11 -0.92 -14.31
CA GLN A 146 10.22 -1.30 -15.19
C GLN A 146 11.24 -0.16 -15.35
N LEU A 147 10.76 1.07 -15.53
CA LEU A 147 11.63 2.23 -15.61
C LEU A 147 12.31 2.54 -14.27
N ALA A 148 11.59 2.40 -13.16
CA ALA A 148 12.14 2.60 -11.83
C ALA A 148 13.24 1.59 -11.47
N GLN A 149 13.21 0.36 -12.03
CA GLN A 149 14.27 -0.64 -11.82
C GLN A 149 15.62 -0.22 -12.40
N LYS A 150 15.63 0.66 -13.40
CA LYS A 150 16.85 1.19 -14.02
C LYS A 150 17.47 2.35 -13.23
N ASP A 151 16.76 2.87 -12.23
CA ASP A 151 17.18 3.97 -11.39
C ASP A 151 17.85 3.48 -10.11
N THR A 152 18.64 4.33 -9.43
CA THR A 152 19.31 4.03 -8.17
C THR A 152 18.56 4.59 -6.96
N GLY A 153 18.83 4.05 -5.77
CA GLY A 153 18.23 4.49 -4.51
C GLY A 153 17.04 3.64 -4.05
N SER A 154 16.31 4.11 -3.02
CA SER A 154 15.17 3.39 -2.45
C SER A 154 14.03 3.21 -3.45
N SER A 155 13.23 2.15 -3.27
CA SER A 155 12.09 1.88 -4.15
C SER A 155 11.13 3.07 -4.24
N ALA A 156 10.83 3.73 -3.12
CA ALA A 156 9.97 4.91 -3.08
C ALA A 156 10.51 6.05 -3.94
N ASN A 157 11.81 6.39 -3.79
CA ASN A 157 12.43 7.48 -4.54
C ASN A 157 12.55 7.16 -6.03
N ARG A 158 12.89 5.91 -6.40
CA ARG A 158 12.97 5.51 -7.81
C ARG A 158 11.63 5.65 -8.52
N HIS A 159 10.54 5.15 -7.90
CA HIS A 159 9.20 5.25 -8.46
C HIS A 159 8.68 6.71 -8.45
N MET A 160 8.95 7.47 -7.39
CA MET A 160 8.62 8.90 -7.33
C MET A 160 9.25 9.68 -8.50
N ARG A 161 10.54 9.44 -8.80
CA ARG A 161 11.20 10.10 -9.94
C ARG A 161 10.56 9.75 -11.28
N GLN A 162 10.11 8.51 -11.48
CA GLN A 162 9.38 8.14 -12.70
C GLN A 162 8.01 8.85 -12.76
N ILE A 163 7.29 8.92 -11.65
CA ILE A 163 6.02 9.64 -11.55
C ILE A 163 6.22 11.14 -11.82
N LEU A 164 7.29 11.73 -11.29
CA LEU A 164 7.66 13.13 -11.59
C LEU A 164 7.92 13.34 -13.08
N ARG A 165 8.66 12.44 -13.74
CA ARG A 165 8.89 12.51 -15.19
C ARG A 165 7.58 12.44 -15.99
N ILE A 166 6.67 11.56 -15.58
CA ILE A 166 5.35 11.40 -16.18
C ILE A 166 4.51 12.66 -15.95
N TYR A 167 4.47 13.18 -14.72
CA TYR A 167 3.76 14.40 -14.37
C TYR A 167 4.24 15.60 -15.19
N ASN A 168 5.56 15.80 -15.29
CA ASN A 168 6.15 16.89 -16.03
C ASN A 168 5.86 16.76 -17.53
N GLY A 169 5.93 15.56 -18.09
CA GLY A 169 5.74 15.32 -19.53
C GLY A 169 6.67 16.19 -20.38
N ALA A 170 6.15 16.74 -21.47
CA ALA A 170 6.87 17.64 -22.36
C ALA A 170 6.68 19.14 -22.01
N SER A 171 5.84 19.47 -21.02
CA SER A 171 5.53 20.85 -20.66
C SER A 171 6.59 21.45 -19.75
N ARG A 172 7.15 22.58 -20.13
CA ARG A 172 8.12 23.33 -19.30
C ARG A 172 7.44 24.24 -18.27
N GLU A 173 6.27 24.78 -18.58
CA GLU A 173 5.58 25.77 -17.73
C GLU A 173 5.02 25.20 -16.43
N MET A 174 4.71 23.90 -16.39
CA MET A 174 4.12 23.23 -15.23
C MET A 174 5.02 22.12 -14.71
N SER A 175 6.33 22.19 -14.98
CA SER A 175 7.27 21.16 -14.53
C SER A 175 7.71 21.43 -13.10
N LEU A 176 7.64 20.38 -12.27
CA LEU A 176 8.16 20.39 -10.91
C LEU A 176 9.64 20.02 -10.91
N PRO A 177 10.47 20.69 -10.07
CA PRO A 177 11.88 20.35 -9.95
C PRO A 177 12.06 19.01 -9.23
N LEU A 178 13.19 18.32 -9.47
CA LEU A 178 13.54 17.13 -8.72
C LEU A 178 13.90 17.51 -7.28
N LYS A 179 13.18 16.97 -6.31
CA LYS A 179 13.48 17.06 -4.88
C LYS A 179 14.04 15.73 -4.39
N ASN A 180 15.03 15.79 -3.51
CA ASN A 180 15.68 14.61 -2.91
C ASN A 180 14.96 14.12 -1.66
#